data_19558e74e4b338a3f63b406a4201dd9e
#
_entry.id   19558e74e4b338a3f63b406a4201dd9e
#
_cell.length_a   1.000
_cell.length_b   1.000
_cell.length_c   1.000
_cell.angle_alpha   90.00
_cell.angle_beta   90.00
_cell.angle_gamma   90.00
#
_symmetry.space_group_name_H-M   'P 1'
#
loop_
_entity.id
_entity.type
_entity.pdbx_description
1 polymer ?
#
loop_
_entity_poly.entity_id
_entity_poly.type
_entity_poly.pdbx_seq_one_letter_code
_entity_poly.pdbx_strand_id
1 'polypeptide(L)'
;MNQSDPGAMKTLGVYLFGQAKKLSLKFKKAPTMKDLMMVYYSEAKSAKVTGRKVAWITSGGPVEPLIAMGVIPVYPENHGAMIGASKMGAGLCEKAEAMGYSNDLCSYARSDIACATVNGGPIGGLPRPDMLVCCNNICGTVLKWYETQARYFNVPLFILDTPFCHTGYFEEAARYVRSQIDEYIQFIEDVCGKKYDFERLREVGLLSFE
;
A
#
# COMPACT_ATOMS: atom_id res chain seq x y z
N MET A 1 -22.10 12.15 14.64
CA MET A 1 -20.93 11.70 13.89
C MET A 1 -21.19 12.03 12.43
N ASN A 2 -20.55 13.07 11.96
CA ASN A 2 -20.94 13.77 10.76
C ASN A 2 -20.34 13.13 9.50
N GLN A 3 -21.16 13.06 8.49
CA GLN A 3 -21.00 12.41 7.23
C GLN A 3 -19.86 13.02 6.42
N SER A 4 -19.03 12.14 5.85
CA SER A 4 -18.27 12.28 4.58
C SER A 4 -17.83 13.71 4.23
N ASP A 5 -16.57 14.02 4.55
CA ASP A 5 -15.87 15.15 3.95
C ASP A 5 -15.86 14.99 2.41
N PRO A 6 -16.50 15.93 1.68
CA PRO A 6 -16.55 15.87 0.22
C PRO A 6 -15.14 15.91 -0.44
N GLY A 7 -14.13 16.45 0.26
CA GLY A 7 -12.75 16.53 -0.22
C GLY A 7 -12.07 15.16 -0.30
N ALA A 8 -12.09 14.39 0.80
CA ALA A 8 -11.49 13.06 0.85
C ALA A 8 -12.12 12.09 -0.16
N MET A 9 -13.44 12.23 -0.38
CA MET A 9 -14.13 11.47 -1.43
C MET A 9 -13.74 11.91 -2.84
N LYS A 10 -13.42 13.20 -3.07
CA LYS A 10 -12.93 13.68 -4.36
C LYS A 10 -11.54 13.12 -4.68
N THR A 11 -10.61 13.11 -3.73
CA THR A 11 -9.22 12.69 -3.94
C THR A 11 -9.13 11.20 -4.24
N LEU A 12 -9.76 10.36 -3.44
CA LEU A 12 -9.89 8.92 -3.72
C LEU A 12 -10.73 8.68 -4.99
N GLY A 13 -11.79 9.48 -5.18
CA GLY A 13 -12.64 9.47 -6.35
C GLY A 13 -11.87 9.82 -7.63
N VAL A 14 -11.03 10.84 -7.66
CA VAL A 14 -10.29 11.25 -8.87
C VAL A 14 -9.25 10.20 -9.24
N TYR A 15 -8.57 9.58 -8.28
CA TYR A 15 -7.68 8.45 -8.55
C TYR A 15 -8.46 7.25 -9.10
N LEU A 16 -9.56 6.88 -8.48
CA LEU A 16 -10.42 5.79 -8.92
C LEU A 16 -11.22 6.15 -10.19
N PHE A 17 -11.70 7.39 -10.31
CA PHE A 17 -12.47 7.85 -11.47
C PHE A 17 -11.62 8.11 -12.71
N GLY A 18 -10.38 8.54 -12.57
CA GLY A 18 -9.43 8.61 -13.69
C GLY A 18 -9.24 7.23 -14.35
N GLN A 19 -9.28 6.17 -13.57
CA GLN A 19 -9.18 4.79 -14.02
C GLN A 19 -10.58 4.18 -14.34
N ALA A 20 -11.61 4.50 -13.56
CA ALA A 20 -12.98 4.01 -13.77
C ALA A 20 -13.62 4.54 -15.08
N LYS A 21 -13.12 5.66 -15.63
CA LYS A 21 -13.48 6.11 -16.98
C LYS A 21 -13.15 5.07 -18.05
N LYS A 22 -12.15 4.20 -17.80
CA LYS A 22 -11.82 3.05 -18.66
C LYS A 22 -12.69 1.82 -18.39
N LEU A 23 -13.25 1.67 -17.19
CA LEU A 23 -14.06 0.52 -16.78
C LEU A 23 -15.57 0.71 -16.93
N SER A 24 -16.02 1.87 -17.43
CA SER A 24 -17.44 2.22 -17.67
C SER A 24 -18.41 1.92 -16.50
N LEU A 25 -17.93 1.90 -15.27
CA LEU A 25 -18.77 1.79 -14.08
C LEU A 25 -19.49 3.13 -13.85
N LYS A 26 -20.66 3.30 -14.43
CA LYS A 26 -21.54 4.44 -14.15
C LYS A 26 -22.23 4.20 -12.80
N PHE A 27 -21.71 4.80 -11.75
CA PHE A 27 -22.45 4.88 -10.49
C PHE A 27 -23.69 5.74 -10.69
N LYS A 28 -24.88 5.18 -10.50
CA LYS A 28 -26.15 5.92 -10.54
C LYS A 28 -26.36 6.84 -9.32
N LYS A 29 -25.56 6.64 -8.26
CA LYS A 29 -25.51 7.41 -7.00
C LYS A 29 -24.05 7.60 -6.60
N ALA A 30 -23.77 8.50 -5.64
CA ALA A 30 -22.46 8.60 -5.03
C ALA A 30 -22.02 7.21 -4.53
N PRO A 31 -20.79 6.77 -4.84
CA PRO A 31 -20.33 5.43 -4.48
C PRO A 31 -20.24 5.31 -2.95
N THR A 32 -20.65 4.15 -2.43
CA THR A 32 -20.44 3.81 -1.03
C THR A 32 -18.98 3.37 -0.81
N MET A 33 -18.52 3.36 0.45
CA MET A 33 -17.19 2.80 0.78
C MET A 33 -17.04 1.37 0.27
N LYS A 34 -18.09 0.57 0.33
CA LYS A 34 -18.08 -0.81 -0.18
C LYS A 34 -17.85 -0.85 -1.70
N ASP A 35 -18.46 0.05 -2.45
CA ASP A 35 -18.27 0.14 -3.90
C ASP A 35 -16.84 0.54 -4.24
N LEU A 36 -16.28 1.52 -3.50
CA LEU A 36 -14.90 1.96 -3.68
C LEU A 36 -13.90 0.84 -3.37
N MET A 37 -14.10 0.11 -2.27
CA MET A 37 -13.28 -1.05 -1.93
C MET A 37 -13.35 -2.14 -2.99
N MET A 38 -14.55 -2.43 -3.51
CA MET A 38 -14.73 -3.43 -4.56
C MET A 38 -13.96 -3.05 -5.83
N VAL A 39 -14.07 -1.81 -6.28
CA VAL A 39 -13.34 -1.30 -7.45
C VAL A 39 -11.84 -1.38 -7.22
N TYR A 40 -11.36 -0.87 -6.09
CA TYR A 40 -9.95 -0.86 -5.73
C TYR A 40 -9.31 -2.26 -5.74
N TYR A 41 -9.90 -3.22 -5.04
CA TYR A 41 -9.34 -4.58 -5.00
C TYR A 41 -9.51 -5.34 -6.32
N SER A 42 -10.58 -5.08 -7.07
CA SER A 42 -10.75 -5.66 -8.41
C SER A 42 -9.68 -5.14 -9.38
N GLU A 43 -9.37 -3.84 -9.31
CA GLU A 43 -8.32 -3.23 -10.09
C GLU A 43 -6.93 -3.81 -9.72
N ALA A 44 -6.64 -3.92 -8.42
CA ALA A 44 -5.39 -4.49 -7.95
C ALA A 44 -5.22 -5.95 -8.38
N LYS A 45 -6.28 -6.76 -8.32
CA LYS A 45 -6.26 -8.17 -8.76
C LYS A 45 -6.13 -8.33 -10.27
N SER A 46 -6.67 -7.39 -11.04
CA SER A 46 -6.57 -7.39 -12.50
C SER A 46 -5.27 -6.76 -13.03
N ALA A 47 -4.39 -6.30 -12.15
CA ALA A 47 -3.17 -5.57 -12.52
C ALA A 47 -2.31 -6.29 -13.57
N LYS A 48 -2.12 -7.61 -13.42
CA LYS A 48 -1.37 -8.40 -14.41
C LYS A 48 -2.00 -8.39 -15.81
N VAL A 49 -3.33 -8.42 -15.87
CA VAL A 49 -4.05 -8.41 -17.15
C VAL A 49 -4.00 -7.02 -17.79
N THR A 50 -4.01 -5.97 -16.97
CA THR A 50 -3.93 -4.58 -17.43
C THR A 50 -2.50 -4.09 -17.66
N GLY A 51 -1.49 -4.91 -17.38
CA GLY A 51 -0.06 -4.55 -17.51
C GLY A 51 0.42 -3.56 -16.45
N ARG A 52 -0.35 -3.38 -15.37
CA ARG A 52 0.02 -2.50 -14.25
C ARG A 52 0.79 -3.25 -13.18
N LYS A 53 1.63 -2.52 -12.45
CA LYS A 53 2.37 -3.01 -11.29
C LYS A 53 1.57 -2.83 -10.00
N VAL A 54 1.80 -3.71 -9.05
CA VAL A 54 1.25 -3.64 -7.67
C VAL A 54 2.39 -3.41 -6.71
N ALA A 55 2.28 -2.41 -5.86
CA ALA A 55 3.18 -2.19 -4.74
C ALA A 55 2.45 -2.47 -3.42
N TRP A 56 3.03 -3.28 -2.55
CA TRP A 56 2.61 -3.31 -1.16
C TRP A 56 3.34 -2.21 -0.42
N ILE A 57 2.61 -1.32 0.24
CA ILE A 57 3.17 -0.16 0.93
C ILE A 57 2.58 -0.04 2.34
N THR A 58 3.42 0.39 3.30
CA THR A 58 2.96 0.70 4.66
C THR A 58 1.96 1.84 4.65
N SER A 59 0.99 1.81 5.57
CA SER A 59 -0.13 2.77 5.62
C SER A 59 0.30 4.24 5.74
N GLY A 60 1.48 4.51 6.30
CA GLY A 60 2.05 5.86 6.39
C GLY A 60 3.07 6.20 5.29
N GLY A 61 3.21 5.34 4.28
CA GLY A 61 4.18 5.54 3.19
C GLY A 61 3.69 6.53 2.13
N PRO A 62 4.61 7.24 1.44
CA PRO A 62 4.27 8.17 0.38
C PRO A 62 3.79 7.41 -0.86
N VAL A 63 2.50 7.51 -1.15
CA VAL A 63 1.85 6.79 -2.26
C VAL A 63 1.85 7.57 -3.57
N GLU A 64 1.99 8.88 -3.50
CA GLU A 64 1.94 9.78 -4.65
C GLU A 64 2.95 9.37 -5.73
N PRO A 65 4.22 9.02 -5.38
CA PRO A 65 5.18 8.54 -6.37
C PRO A 65 4.74 7.26 -7.10
N LEU A 66 4.12 6.31 -6.41
CA LEU A 66 3.58 5.09 -7.02
C LEU A 66 2.43 5.40 -7.97
N ILE A 67 1.49 6.23 -7.50
CA ILE A 67 0.30 6.63 -8.27
C ILE A 67 0.70 7.37 -9.55
N ALA A 68 1.69 8.27 -9.48
CA ALA A 68 2.20 8.99 -10.63
C ALA A 68 2.73 8.06 -11.71
N MET A 69 3.37 6.97 -11.32
CA MET A 69 3.87 5.93 -12.23
C MET A 69 2.80 4.91 -12.67
N GLY A 70 1.56 5.07 -12.21
CA GLY A 70 0.47 4.15 -12.52
C GLY A 70 0.53 2.83 -11.77
N VAL A 71 1.37 2.72 -10.75
CA VAL A 71 1.45 1.57 -9.85
C VAL A 71 0.25 1.59 -8.91
N ILE A 72 -0.30 0.43 -8.60
CA ILE A 72 -1.43 0.29 -7.67
C ILE A 72 -0.88 0.04 -6.28
N PRO A 73 -1.03 1.00 -5.33
CA PRO A 73 -0.63 0.77 -3.95
C PRO A 73 -1.63 -0.14 -3.24
N VAL A 74 -1.15 -1.09 -2.46
CA VAL A 74 -1.96 -2.00 -1.64
C VAL A 74 -1.39 -2.01 -0.23
N TYR A 75 -2.25 -2.04 0.77
CA TYR A 75 -1.88 -1.89 2.17
C TYR A 75 -2.11 -3.18 2.96
N PRO A 76 -1.06 -3.94 3.28
CA PRO A 76 -1.16 -5.15 4.11
C PRO A 76 -1.77 -4.89 5.50
N GLU A 77 -1.53 -3.73 6.11
CA GLU A 77 -2.13 -3.37 7.40
C GLU A 77 -3.65 -3.24 7.31
N ASN A 78 -4.17 -2.64 6.24
CA ASN A 78 -5.61 -2.55 6.01
C ASN A 78 -6.22 -3.94 5.77
N HIS A 79 -5.49 -4.82 5.07
CA HIS A 79 -5.90 -6.21 4.90
C HIS A 79 -5.90 -6.96 6.23
N GLY A 80 -4.91 -6.73 7.11
CA GLY A 80 -4.90 -7.25 8.47
C GLY A 80 -6.14 -6.84 9.29
N ALA A 81 -6.57 -5.58 9.14
CA ALA A 81 -7.82 -5.11 9.74
C ALA A 81 -9.06 -5.85 9.17
N MET A 82 -9.09 -6.08 7.87
CA MET A 82 -10.16 -6.86 7.22
C MET A 82 -10.18 -8.32 7.69
N ILE A 83 -9.00 -8.93 7.87
CA ILE A 83 -8.85 -10.29 8.43
C ILE A 83 -9.46 -10.35 9.83
N GLY A 84 -9.17 -9.35 10.67
CA GLY A 84 -9.77 -9.23 12.01
C GLY A 84 -11.28 -9.07 11.96
N ALA A 85 -11.79 -8.14 11.15
CA ALA A 85 -13.22 -7.88 10.99
C ALA A 85 -14.00 -9.10 10.47
N SER A 86 -13.39 -9.93 9.63
CA SER A 86 -13.98 -11.17 9.11
C SER A 86 -13.84 -12.36 10.07
N LYS A 87 -13.29 -12.16 11.27
CA LYS A 87 -13.06 -13.19 12.30
C LYS A 87 -12.13 -14.34 11.85
N MET A 88 -11.27 -14.09 10.88
CA MET A 88 -10.29 -15.06 10.38
C MET A 88 -8.93 -14.97 11.11
N GLY A 89 -8.72 -13.93 11.92
CA GLY A 89 -7.43 -13.58 12.51
C GLY A 89 -6.84 -14.69 13.38
N ALA A 90 -7.62 -15.29 14.27
CA ALA A 90 -7.12 -16.32 15.19
C ALA A 90 -6.52 -17.51 14.42
N GLY A 91 -7.29 -18.10 13.52
CA GLY A 91 -6.81 -19.27 12.76
C GLY A 91 -5.65 -18.99 11.82
N LEU A 92 -5.52 -17.75 11.31
CA LEU A 92 -4.36 -17.34 10.51
C LEU A 92 -3.13 -17.10 11.40
N CYS A 93 -3.30 -16.53 12.59
CA CYS A 93 -2.20 -16.39 13.56
C CYS A 93 -1.66 -17.76 13.99
N GLU A 94 -2.53 -18.71 14.32
CA GLU A 94 -2.13 -20.09 14.65
C GLU A 94 -1.36 -20.77 13.51
N LYS A 95 -1.73 -20.51 12.27
CA LYS A 95 -0.97 -21.02 11.10
C LYS A 95 0.42 -20.39 11.01
N ALA A 96 0.56 -19.09 11.26
CA ALA A 96 1.86 -18.42 11.30
C ALA A 96 2.74 -18.99 12.43
N GLU A 97 2.16 -19.23 13.60
CA GLU A 97 2.85 -19.85 14.74
C GLU A 97 3.33 -21.28 14.39
N ALA A 98 2.49 -22.06 13.72
CA ALA A 98 2.87 -23.38 13.23
C ALA A 98 4.00 -23.34 12.17
N MET A 99 4.20 -22.20 11.51
CA MET A 99 5.32 -21.94 10.60
C MET A 99 6.60 -21.48 11.34
N GLY A 100 6.54 -21.30 12.66
CA GLY A 100 7.67 -20.89 13.50
C GLY A 100 7.72 -19.40 13.83
N TYR A 101 6.70 -18.61 13.50
CA TYR A 101 6.61 -17.22 13.92
C TYR A 101 6.16 -17.12 15.39
N SER A 102 6.79 -16.21 16.14
CA SER A 102 6.45 -16.02 17.56
C SER A 102 4.99 -15.52 17.73
N ASN A 103 4.33 -16.02 18.76
CA ASN A 103 3.01 -15.55 19.19
C ASN A 103 3.03 -14.12 19.76
N ASP A 104 4.22 -13.60 20.12
CA ASP A 104 4.41 -12.22 20.59
C ASP A 104 4.43 -11.20 19.44
N LEU A 105 4.54 -11.66 18.18
CA LEU A 105 4.49 -10.77 17.04
C LEU A 105 3.09 -10.18 16.84
N CYS A 106 3.04 -8.99 16.26
CA CYS A 106 1.80 -8.33 15.86
C CYS A 106 0.87 -9.28 15.10
N SER A 107 -0.38 -9.36 15.49
CA SER A 107 -1.39 -10.23 14.86
C SER A 107 -1.65 -9.87 13.40
N TYR A 108 -1.47 -8.59 13.01
CA TYR A 108 -1.57 -8.17 11.60
C TYR A 108 -0.46 -8.82 10.77
N ALA A 109 0.79 -8.75 11.25
CA ALA A 109 1.93 -9.37 10.57
C ALA A 109 1.76 -10.89 10.46
N ARG A 110 1.42 -11.58 11.58
CA ARG A 110 1.19 -13.02 11.59
C ARG A 110 0.09 -13.44 10.61
N SER A 111 -1.07 -12.80 10.70
CA SER A 111 -2.22 -13.16 9.87
C SER A 111 -1.97 -12.88 8.38
N ASP A 112 -1.28 -11.81 8.02
CA ASP A 112 -0.94 -11.49 6.64
C ASP A 112 0.13 -12.45 6.07
N ILE A 113 1.15 -12.79 6.85
CA ILE A 113 2.16 -13.79 6.44
C ILE A 113 1.50 -15.14 6.18
N ALA A 114 0.64 -15.61 7.10
CA ALA A 114 -0.09 -16.84 6.88
C ALA A 114 -1.05 -16.76 5.69
N CYS A 115 -1.73 -15.63 5.52
CA CYS A 115 -2.64 -15.39 4.41
C CYS A 115 -1.93 -15.49 3.06
N ALA A 116 -0.73 -14.94 2.94
CA ALA A 116 0.10 -15.03 1.74
C ALA A 116 0.46 -16.49 1.42
N THR A 117 0.82 -17.28 2.43
CA THR A 117 1.25 -18.68 2.23
C THR A 117 0.10 -19.64 1.90
N VAL A 118 -1.11 -19.41 2.48
CA VAL A 118 -2.27 -20.25 2.16
C VAL A 118 -3.04 -19.76 0.93
N ASN A 119 -2.60 -18.66 0.33
CA ASN A 119 -3.26 -18.02 -0.80
C ASN A 119 -4.76 -17.79 -0.56
N GLY A 120 -5.09 -17.28 0.62
CA GLY A 120 -6.46 -17.13 1.09
C GLY A 120 -6.70 -15.85 1.87
N GLY A 121 -7.82 -15.78 2.60
CA GLY A 121 -8.20 -14.61 3.42
C GLY A 121 -9.38 -13.83 2.85
N PRO A 122 -9.73 -12.68 3.46
CA PRO A 122 -10.78 -11.80 2.94
C PRO A 122 -10.48 -11.43 1.49
N ILE A 123 -11.53 -11.25 0.70
CA ILE A 123 -11.41 -10.95 -0.75
C ILE A 123 -10.56 -11.94 -1.55
N GLY A 124 -10.25 -13.12 -0.98
CA GLY A 124 -9.34 -14.11 -1.59
C GLY A 124 -7.85 -13.70 -1.52
N GLY A 125 -7.45 -13.01 -0.46
CA GLY A 125 -6.08 -12.52 -0.24
C GLY A 125 -5.71 -11.29 -1.06
N LEU A 126 -4.54 -10.72 -0.77
CA LEU A 126 -3.98 -9.61 -1.54
C LEU A 126 -3.39 -10.08 -2.88
N PRO A 127 -3.40 -9.24 -3.91
CA PRO A 127 -2.70 -9.53 -5.15
C PRO A 127 -1.19 -9.63 -4.90
N ARG A 128 -0.51 -10.52 -5.63
CA ARG A 128 0.94 -10.63 -5.54
C ARG A 128 1.59 -9.28 -5.86
N PRO A 129 2.50 -8.79 -5.03
CA PRO A 129 3.22 -7.54 -5.30
C PRO A 129 4.28 -7.73 -6.40
N ASP A 130 4.61 -6.62 -7.08
CA ASP A 130 5.79 -6.50 -7.93
C ASP A 130 6.95 -5.84 -7.16
N MET A 131 6.63 -5.10 -6.09
CA MET A 131 7.57 -4.45 -5.18
C MET A 131 6.94 -4.23 -3.82
N LEU A 132 7.77 -4.05 -2.79
CA LEU A 132 7.34 -3.60 -1.47
C LEU A 132 8.00 -2.28 -1.11
N VAL A 133 7.26 -1.45 -0.39
CA VAL A 133 7.72 -0.16 0.15
C VAL A 133 7.38 -0.08 1.62
N CYS A 134 8.37 0.12 2.46
CA CYS A 134 8.21 0.16 3.90
C CYS A 134 8.80 1.44 4.47
N CYS A 135 8.12 2.08 5.42
CA CYS A 135 8.66 3.21 6.18
C CYS A 135 9.07 2.74 7.57
N ASN A 136 10.22 3.21 8.05
CA ASN A 136 10.73 2.81 9.37
C ASN A 136 10.13 3.58 10.56
N ASN A 137 9.32 4.61 10.29
CA ASN A 137 8.75 5.49 11.32
C ASN A 137 7.44 4.98 11.95
N ILE A 138 7.08 3.73 11.73
CA ILE A 138 5.85 3.12 12.28
C ILE A 138 6.21 2.26 13.49
N CYS A 139 6.70 1.04 13.26
CA CYS A 139 7.13 0.12 14.31
C CYS A 139 8.20 -0.86 13.81
N GLY A 140 8.99 -1.43 14.72
CA GLY A 140 10.04 -2.39 14.36
C GLY A 140 9.50 -3.67 13.71
N THR A 141 8.28 -4.09 14.05
CA THR A 141 7.66 -5.28 13.47
C THR A 141 7.37 -5.10 11.99
N VAL A 142 6.95 -3.93 11.55
CA VAL A 142 6.57 -3.70 10.16
C VAL A 142 7.76 -3.88 9.20
N LEU A 143 8.95 -3.45 9.59
CA LEU A 143 10.17 -3.66 8.80
C LEU A 143 10.40 -5.17 8.53
N LYS A 144 10.39 -5.97 9.59
CA LYS A 144 10.62 -7.41 9.48
C LYS A 144 9.49 -8.15 8.79
N TRP A 145 8.28 -7.68 8.94
CA TRP A 145 7.13 -8.18 8.20
C TRP A 145 7.29 -7.97 6.69
N TYR A 146 7.62 -6.74 6.25
CA TYR A 146 7.82 -6.44 4.83
C TYR A 146 9.06 -7.14 4.25
N GLU A 147 10.17 -7.23 5.00
CA GLU A 147 11.34 -8.03 4.61
C GLU A 147 10.96 -9.51 4.39
N THR A 148 10.14 -10.08 5.27
CA THR A 148 9.67 -11.47 5.17
C THR A 148 8.82 -11.67 3.92
N GLN A 149 7.89 -10.76 3.65
CA GLN A 149 7.04 -10.81 2.46
C GLN A 149 7.85 -10.59 1.17
N ALA A 150 8.82 -9.68 1.18
CA ALA A 150 9.70 -9.47 0.03
C ALA A 150 10.48 -10.73 -0.34
N ARG A 151 11.02 -11.42 0.66
CA ARG A 151 11.71 -12.72 0.46
C ARG A 151 10.74 -13.80 -0.03
N TYR A 152 9.56 -13.90 0.58
CA TYR A 152 8.56 -14.89 0.20
C TYR A 152 8.13 -14.73 -1.26
N PHE A 153 7.85 -13.51 -1.70
CA PHE A 153 7.46 -13.24 -3.08
C PHE A 153 8.63 -13.11 -4.05
N ASN A 154 9.85 -13.05 -3.54
CA ASN A 154 11.07 -12.78 -4.31
C ASN A 154 10.91 -11.51 -5.18
N VAL A 155 10.65 -10.40 -4.51
CA VAL A 155 10.47 -9.08 -5.12
C VAL A 155 11.30 -8.03 -4.39
N PRO A 156 11.68 -6.92 -5.06
CA PRO A 156 12.47 -5.88 -4.43
C PRO A 156 11.68 -5.15 -3.32
N LEU A 157 12.40 -4.73 -2.30
CA LEU A 157 11.91 -3.95 -1.17
C LEU A 157 12.68 -2.63 -1.10
N PHE A 158 11.94 -1.52 -1.01
CA PHE A 158 12.48 -0.22 -0.64
C PHE A 158 12.10 0.11 0.81
N ILE A 159 13.07 0.52 1.60
CA ILE A 159 12.83 1.01 2.97
C ILE A 159 13.07 2.51 2.96
N LEU A 160 12.01 3.29 3.14
CA LEU A 160 12.11 4.72 3.35
C LEU A 160 12.54 4.97 4.79
N ASP A 161 13.79 5.35 4.96
CA ASP A 161 14.35 5.68 6.26
C ASP A 161 14.04 7.14 6.61
N THR A 162 13.47 7.36 7.78
CA THR A 162 13.10 8.70 8.26
C THR A 162 13.76 8.96 9.60
N PRO A 163 14.42 10.11 9.78
CA PRO A 163 15.10 10.43 11.02
C PRO A 163 14.10 10.75 12.13
N PHE A 164 14.46 10.41 13.36
CA PHE A 164 13.70 10.82 14.54
C PHE A 164 14.08 12.24 14.95
N CYS A 165 13.21 13.20 14.66
CA CYS A 165 13.44 14.63 14.90
C CYS A 165 12.85 15.07 16.24
N HIS A 166 13.64 15.04 17.32
CA HIS A 166 13.22 15.48 18.66
C HIS A 166 13.95 16.73 19.16
N THR A 167 14.95 17.24 18.42
CA THR A 167 15.85 18.31 18.87
C THR A 167 15.95 19.51 17.94
N GLY A 168 15.10 19.64 16.93
CA GLY A 168 15.05 20.81 16.08
C GLY A 168 15.96 20.82 14.84
N TYR A 169 16.62 19.72 14.49
CA TYR A 169 17.43 19.56 13.26
C TYR A 169 16.57 19.33 12.02
N PHE A 170 15.56 20.17 11.82
CA PHE A 170 14.56 19.97 10.77
C PHE A 170 15.12 20.13 9.36
N GLU A 171 16.10 20.99 9.15
CA GLU A 171 16.68 21.20 7.81
C GLU A 171 17.51 19.99 7.36
N GLU A 172 18.32 19.43 8.27
CA GLU A 172 19.10 18.23 8.02
C GLU A 172 18.20 17.03 7.76
N ALA A 173 17.17 16.88 8.59
CA ALA A 173 16.17 15.84 8.44
C ALA A 173 15.42 15.96 7.10
N ALA A 174 15.04 17.16 6.71
CA ALA A 174 14.37 17.41 5.44
C ALA A 174 15.28 17.07 4.24
N ARG A 175 16.57 17.44 4.30
CA ARG A 175 17.53 17.04 3.25
C ARG A 175 17.71 15.54 3.17
N TYR A 176 17.80 14.88 4.33
CA TYR A 176 17.91 13.43 4.37
C TYR A 176 16.68 12.73 3.78
N VAL A 177 15.48 13.11 4.23
CA VAL A 177 14.22 12.55 3.69
C VAL A 177 14.10 12.86 2.18
N ARG A 178 14.55 14.04 1.75
CA ARG A 178 14.58 14.40 0.33
C ARG A 178 15.42 13.40 -0.49
N SER A 179 16.65 13.09 -0.01
CA SER A 179 17.49 12.09 -0.70
C SER A 179 16.85 10.71 -0.75
N GLN A 180 16.15 10.30 0.32
CA GLN A 180 15.41 9.04 0.36
C GLN A 180 14.25 9.00 -0.67
N ILE A 181 13.57 10.12 -0.88
CA ILE A 181 12.52 10.23 -1.90
C ILE A 181 13.13 10.16 -3.32
N ASP A 182 14.28 10.77 -3.55
CA ASP A 182 14.97 10.70 -4.84
C ASP A 182 15.39 9.24 -5.15
N GLU A 183 15.93 8.52 -4.17
CA GLU A 183 16.24 7.08 -4.28
C GLU A 183 14.97 6.22 -4.50
N TYR A 184 13.87 6.57 -3.82
CA TYR A 184 12.59 5.90 -3.99
C TYR A 184 12.03 6.06 -5.41
N ILE A 185 12.15 7.25 -5.98
CA ILE A 185 11.76 7.52 -7.37
C ILE A 185 12.60 6.65 -8.32
N GLN A 186 13.92 6.58 -8.11
CA GLN A 186 14.80 5.72 -8.92
C GLN A 186 14.42 4.24 -8.78
N PHE A 187 14.14 3.78 -7.57
CA PHE A 187 13.66 2.42 -7.33
C PHE A 187 12.37 2.10 -8.11
N ILE A 188 11.42 3.04 -8.13
CA ILE A 188 10.17 2.87 -8.90
C ILE A 188 10.47 2.83 -10.42
N GLU A 189 11.38 3.69 -10.94
CA GLU A 189 11.81 3.64 -12.33
C GLU A 189 12.35 2.27 -12.70
N ASP A 190 13.26 1.73 -11.89
CA ASP A 190 13.93 0.46 -12.12
C ASP A 190 12.93 -0.70 -12.18
N VAL A 191 11.97 -0.75 -11.23
CA VAL A 191 10.95 -1.80 -11.20
C VAL A 191 9.93 -1.65 -12.33
N CYS A 192 9.59 -0.42 -12.69
CA CYS A 192 8.62 -0.14 -13.76
C CYS A 192 9.24 -0.19 -15.16
N GLY A 193 10.57 -0.11 -15.29
CA GLY A 193 11.27 -0.11 -16.54
C GLY A 193 10.99 1.11 -17.42
N LYS A 194 10.64 2.25 -16.82
CA LYS A 194 10.32 3.50 -17.53
C LYS A 194 10.72 4.73 -16.72
N LYS A 195 10.99 5.83 -17.42
CA LYS A 195 11.33 7.10 -16.77
C LYS A 195 10.16 7.70 -15.99
N TYR A 196 10.50 8.38 -14.91
CA TYR A 196 9.55 8.99 -14.00
C TYR A 196 8.88 10.23 -14.61
N ASP A 197 7.58 10.37 -14.39
CA ASP A 197 6.78 11.51 -14.85
C ASP A 197 6.56 12.49 -13.69
N PHE A 198 7.40 13.52 -13.62
CA PHE A 198 7.34 14.53 -12.57
C PHE A 198 6.12 15.46 -12.70
N GLU A 199 5.64 15.71 -13.93
CA GLU A 199 4.41 16.49 -14.10
C GLU A 199 3.21 15.73 -13.55
N ARG A 200 3.18 14.42 -13.79
CA ARG A 200 2.15 13.58 -13.21
C ARG A 200 2.26 13.50 -11.69
N LEU A 201 3.48 13.48 -11.12
CA LEU A 201 3.67 13.57 -9.67
C LEU A 201 3.10 14.86 -9.09
N ARG A 202 3.36 15.98 -9.77
CA ARG A 202 2.83 17.28 -9.37
C ARG A 202 1.30 17.30 -9.36
N GLU A 203 0.67 16.76 -10.41
CA GLU A 203 -0.79 16.62 -10.47
C GLU A 203 -1.35 15.77 -9.33
N VAL A 204 -0.74 14.61 -9.07
CA VAL A 204 -1.15 13.72 -7.98
C VAL A 204 -0.96 14.39 -6.62
N GLY A 205 0.17 15.08 -6.42
CA GLY A 205 0.45 15.81 -5.18
C GLY A 205 -0.57 16.92 -4.91
N LEU A 206 -0.95 17.69 -5.93
CA LEU A 206 -1.99 18.71 -5.77
C LEU A 206 -3.33 18.11 -5.33
N LEU A 207 -3.70 16.95 -5.88
CA LEU A 207 -4.93 16.25 -5.48
C LEU A 207 -4.87 15.67 -4.06
N SER A 208 -3.68 15.37 -3.56
CA SER A 208 -3.50 14.88 -2.18
C SER A 208 -3.64 16.00 -1.14
N PHE A 209 -3.46 17.27 -1.52
CA PHE A 209 -3.59 18.43 -0.64
C PHE A 209 -5.01 19.04 -0.64
N GLU A 210 -5.90 18.67 -1.54
CA GLU A 210 -7.30 19.11 -1.57
C GLU A 210 -8.19 18.28 -0.63
#